data_1aa06f7e8b210bd0f6948a05255d15a8
#
_entry.id   1aa06f7e8b210bd0f6948a05255d15a8
#
_cell.length_a   1.000
_cell.length_b   1.000
_cell.length_c   1.000
_cell.angle_alpha   90.00
_cell.angle_beta   90.00
_cell.angle_gamma   90.00
#
_symmetry.space_group_name_H-M   'P 1'
#
loop_
_entity.id
_entity.type
_entity.pdbx_description
1 polymer ?
#
loop_
_entity_poly.entity_id
_entity_poly.type
_entity_poly.pdbx_seq_one_letter_code
_entity_poly.pdbx_strand_id
1 'polypeptide(L)'
;PETFFTHREACNEYYDAVPEVVENYLGEISKITGREYHLFSYYGAEDADRMIILMGSASEAAREAIDYLNANGQKVGMISVHLYRPFSIKHLLAAVPKTVNRIAVLDRTKEPGAEGEPLYLDVKSAFYDVENKPLIVGGRYGLGSHDTTPAQIISVFNNLNLAMPKNHFTVGIVDDVTFTSLPMVEEMALGGEGMFEAKFFGLGADG
;
A
#
# COMPACT_ATOMS: atom_id res chain seq x y z
N PRO A 1 -37.31 -8.35 -10.91
CA PRO A 1 -36.05 -7.61 -11.17
C PRO A 1 -36.03 -6.26 -10.50
N GLU A 2 -37.08 -5.44 -10.67
CA GLU A 2 -37.16 -4.06 -10.15
C GLU A 2 -37.07 -3.99 -8.63
N THR A 3 -37.81 -4.82 -7.91
CA THR A 3 -37.78 -4.86 -6.44
C THR A 3 -36.39 -5.21 -5.91
N PHE A 4 -35.72 -6.18 -6.54
CA PHE A 4 -34.36 -6.55 -6.17
C PHE A 4 -33.38 -5.39 -6.38
N PHE A 5 -33.45 -4.72 -7.55
CA PHE A 5 -32.62 -3.57 -7.87
C PHE A 5 -32.87 -2.40 -6.90
N THR A 6 -34.16 -2.07 -6.66
CA THR A 6 -34.54 -1.01 -5.72
C THR A 6 -33.99 -1.23 -4.33
N HIS A 7 -34.03 -2.48 -3.83
CA HIS A 7 -33.43 -2.79 -2.51
C HIS A 7 -31.90 -2.64 -2.50
N ARG A 8 -31.22 -2.95 -3.62
CA ARG A 8 -29.78 -2.74 -3.75
C ARG A 8 -29.43 -1.25 -3.79
N GLU A 9 -30.18 -0.45 -4.55
CA GLU A 9 -29.99 1.00 -4.59
C GLU A 9 -30.27 1.67 -3.25
N ALA A 10 -31.29 1.22 -2.51
CA ALA A 10 -31.61 1.75 -1.19
C ALA A 10 -30.51 1.52 -0.14
N CYS A 11 -29.57 0.59 -0.39
CA CYS A 11 -28.43 0.40 0.50
C CYS A 11 -27.33 1.45 0.30
N ASN A 12 -27.31 2.16 -0.83
CA ASN A 12 -26.22 3.08 -1.18
C ASN A 12 -26.03 4.17 -0.12
N GLU A 13 -27.11 4.77 0.40
CA GLU A 13 -27.04 5.81 1.42
C GLU A 13 -26.27 5.39 2.67
N TYR A 14 -26.39 4.12 3.08
CA TYR A 14 -25.66 3.59 4.23
C TYR A 14 -24.18 3.41 3.92
N TYR A 15 -23.83 2.85 2.75
CA TYR A 15 -22.45 2.69 2.34
C TYR A 15 -21.76 4.03 2.09
N ASP A 16 -22.46 5.00 1.53
CA ASP A 16 -21.95 6.34 1.26
C ASP A 16 -21.63 7.12 2.55
N ALA A 17 -22.38 6.83 3.64
CA ALA A 17 -22.12 7.43 4.95
C ALA A 17 -20.93 6.83 5.70
N VAL A 18 -20.53 5.58 5.39
CA VAL A 18 -19.49 4.86 6.15
C VAL A 18 -18.14 5.59 6.19
N PRO A 19 -17.60 6.15 5.10
CA PRO A 19 -16.32 6.83 5.15
C PRO A 19 -16.26 7.96 6.16
N GLU A 20 -17.25 8.83 6.19
CA GLU A 20 -17.31 9.96 7.14
C GLU A 20 -17.48 9.47 8.59
N VAL A 21 -18.28 8.43 8.81
CA VAL A 21 -18.45 7.81 10.14
C VAL A 21 -17.14 7.23 10.64
N VAL A 22 -16.42 6.46 9.79
CA VAL A 22 -15.15 5.86 10.17
C VAL A 22 -14.07 6.92 10.38
N GLU A 23 -14.00 7.95 9.54
CA GLU A 23 -13.03 9.05 9.71
C GLU A 23 -13.25 9.76 11.06
N ASN A 24 -14.49 10.00 11.47
CA ASN A 24 -14.80 10.59 12.77
C ASN A 24 -14.29 9.71 13.93
N TYR A 25 -14.54 8.40 13.91
CA TYR A 25 -14.03 7.48 14.93
C TYR A 25 -12.52 7.37 14.92
N LEU A 26 -11.88 7.36 13.76
CA LEU A 26 -10.42 7.41 13.66
C LEU A 26 -9.85 8.69 14.28
N GLY A 27 -10.54 9.83 14.10
CA GLY A 27 -10.19 11.08 14.77
C GLY A 27 -10.32 11.02 16.30
N GLU A 28 -11.32 10.32 16.84
CA GLU A 28 -11.44 10.07 18.27
C GLU A 28 -10.33 9.18 18.80
N ILE A 29 -10.01 8.09 18.09
CA ILE A 29 -8.92 7.17 18.42
C ILE A 29 -7.57 7.93 18.38
N SER A 30 -7.38 8.79 17.40
CA SER A 30 -6.19 9.64 17.27
C SER A 30 -5.96 10.50 18.52
N LYS A 31 -7.02 11.09 19.05
CA LYS A 31 -6.96 11.90 20.30
C LYS A 31 -6.59 11.05 21.52
N ILE A 32 -7.07 9.82 21.59
CA ILE A 32 -6.79 8.91 22.71
C ILE A 32 -5.36 8.37 22.66
N THR A 33 -4.88 8.03 21.47
CA THR A 33 -3.58 7.36 21.29
C THR A 33 -2.42 8.32 21.08
N GLY A 34 -2.70 9.57 20.70
CA GLY A 34 -1.67 10.53 20.28
C GLY A 34 -1.08 10.23 18.91
N ARG A 35 -1.68 9.33 18.12
CA ARG A 35 -1.26 8.98 16.76
C ARG A 35 -2.35 9.41 15.78
N GLU A 36 -1.95 9.84 14.60
CA GLU A 36 -2.90 10.22 13.55
C GLU A 36 -3.34 9.00 12.75
N TYR A 37 -4.66 8.81 12.63
CA TYR A 37 -5.29 7.77 11.81
C TYR A 37 -6.33 8.40 10.89
N HIS A 38 -6.27 8.00 9.61
CA HIS A 38 -7.22 8.37 8.56
C HIS A 38 -7.62 7.14 7.75
N LEU A 39 -8.67 7.24 6.93
CA LEU A 39 -9.04 6.15 6.00
C LEU A 39 -7.87 5.77 5.09
N PHE A 40 -7.08 6.77 4.70
CA PHE A 40 -5.86 6.66 3.91
C PHE A 40 -4.79 7.52 4.59
N SER A 41 -3.93 6.88 5.39
CA SER A 41 -2.87 7.59 6.12
C SER A 41 -1.62 7.73 5.27
N TYR A 42 -1.25 8.96 4.98
CA TYR A 42 0.01 9.26 4.29
C TYR A 42 1.19 9.26 5.26
N TYR A 43 2.34 8.77 4.79
CA TYR A 43 3.61 8.83 5.49
C TYR A 43 4.76 9.03 4.51
N GLY A 44 5.69 9.94 4.81
CA GLY A 44 6.90 10.19 4.02
C GLY A 44 7.15 11.66 3.74
N ALA A 45 7.91 11.96 2.69
CA ALA A 45 8.24 13.33 2.30
C ALA A 45 7.02 14.11 1.81
N GLU A 46 6.82 15.33 2.26
CA GLU A 46 5.70 16.20 1.84
C GLU A 46 5.71 16.48 0.33
N ASP A 47 6.89 16.50 -0.28
CA ASP A 47 7.13 16.69 -1.70
C ASP A 47 7.56 15.40 -2.42
N ALA A 48 7.05 14.25 -1.97
CA ALA A 48 7.32 12.96 -2.58
C ALA A 48 6.99 12.96 -4.07
N ASP A 49 7.90 12.44 -4.88
CA ASP A 49 7.71 12.24 -6.33
C ASP A 49 7.23 10.82 -6.67
N ARG A 50 7.46 9.88 -5.75
CA ARG A 50 7.08 8.46 -5.85
C ARG A 50 6.48 7.98 -4.55
N MET A 51 5.51 7.10 -4.66
CA MET A 51 4.90 6.51 -3.48
C MET A 51 4.46 5.07 -3.70
N ILE A 52 4.22 4.38 -2.60
CA ILE A 52 3.55 3.09 -2.59
C ILE A 52 2.19 3.20 -1.91
N ILE A 53 1.26 2.34 -2.30
CA ILE A 53 -0.04 2.18 -1.63
C ILE A 53 -0.16 0.73 -1.21
N LEU A 54 -0.43 0.47 0.05
CA LEU A 54 -0.56 -0.86 0.62
C LEU A 54 -1.51 -0.86 1.82
N MET A 55 -1.78 -2.03 2.37
CA MET A 55 -2.57 -2.19 3.59
C MET A 55 -1.99 -3.27 4.50
N GLY A 56 -2.28 -3.15 5.79
CA GLY A 56 -1.90 -4.13 6.80
C GLY A 56 -0.47 -3.95 7.33
N SER A 57 0.08 -5.01 7.92
CA SER A 57 1.33 -4.99 8.69
C SER A 57 2.58 -4.64 7.87
N ALA A 58 2.56 -4.81 6.54
CA ALA A 58 3.68 -4.42 5.70
C ALA A 58 3.97 -2.91 5.72
N SER A 59 3.02 -2.08 6.21
CA SER A 59 3.23 -0.65 6.38
C SER A 59 4.36 -0.31 7.36
N GLU A 60 4.64 -1.14 8.35
CA GLU A 60 5.74 -0.89 9.29
C GLU A 60 7.11 -1.05 8.59
N ALA A 61 7.32 -2.16 7.87
CA ALA A 61 8.52 -2.35 7.06
C ALA A 61 8.67 -1.25 5.97
N ALA A 62 7.54 -0.77 5.45
CA ALA A 62 7.54 0.32 4.49
C ALA A 62 7.96 1.67 5.11
N ARG A 63 7.59 1.95 6.37
CA ARG A 63 8.04 3.15 7.10
C ARG A 63 9.57 3.15 7.24
N GLU A 64 10.16 2.05 7.69
CA GLU A 64 11.62 1.93 7.84
C GLU A 64 12.35 2.16 6.50
N ALA A 65 11.84 1.56 5.42
CA ALA A 65 12.40 1.75 4.09
C ALA A 65 12.31 3.22 3.63
N ILE A 66 11.17 3.88 3.86
CA ILE A 66 10.92 5.28 3.49
C ILE A 66 11.84 6.21 4.28
N ASP A 67 11.98 5.99 5.59
CA ASP A 67 12.89 6.77 6.43
C ASP A 67 14.33 6.66 5.95
N TYR A 68 14.79 5.43 5.64
CA TYR A 68 16.11 5.20 5.07
C TYR A 68 16.29 5.91 3.72
N LEU A 69 15.35 5.78 2.81
CA LEU A 69 15.43 6.39 1.48
C LEU A 69 15.42 7.92 1.55
N ASN A 70 14.56 8.50 2.38
CA ASN A 70 14.47 9.94 2.55
C ASN A 70 15.71 10.52 3.25
N ALA A 71 16.27 9.81 4.23
CA ALA A 71 17.55 10.19 4.86
C ALA A 71 18.73 10.15 3.85
N ASN A 72 18.61 9.33 2.79
CA ASN A 72 19.57 9.28 1.68
C ASN A 72 19.19 10.19 0.49
N GLY A 73 18.38 11.21 0.72
CA GLY A 73 18.09 12.28 -0.25
C GLY A 73 17.03 11.92 -1.30
N GLN A 74 16.29 10.83 -1.14
CA GLN A 74 15.13 10.54 -1.98
C GLN A 74 13.88 11.26 -1.45
N LYS A 75 12.84 11.32 -2.27
CA LYS A 75 11.56 11.95 -1.93
C LYS A 75 10.44 10.94 -2.17
N VAL A 76 10.26 10.08 -1.18
CA VAL A 76 9.33 8.97 -1.28
C VAL A 76 8.33 8.96 -0.12
N GLY A 77 7.19 8.34 -0.35
CA GLY A 77 6.16 8.19 0.66
C GLY A 77 5.29 6.97 0.45
N MET A 78 4.33 6.77 1.33
CA MET A 78 3.33 5.74 1.20
C MET A 78 1.95 6.20 1.66
N ILE A 79 0.92 5.49 1.22
CA ILE A 79 -0.40 5.49 1.83
C ILE A 79 -0.68 4.11 2.40
N SER A 80 -1.03 4.08 3.69
CA SER A 80 -1.59 2.91 4.35
C SER A 80 -3.12 2.99 4.29
N VAL A 81 -3.76 1.98 3.70
CA VAL A 81 -5.23 1.91 3.57
C VAL A 81 -5.81 1.27 4.82
N HIS A 82 -6.64 2.01 5.57
CA HIS A 82 -7.33 1.51 6.76
C HIS A 82 -8.79 1.15 6.48
N LEU A 83 -9.47 1.88 5.58
CA LEU A 83 -10.81 1.51 5.11
C LEU A 83 -10.76 1.13 3.63
N TYR A 84 -10.76 -0.19 3.36
CA TYR A 84 -10.75 -0.69 1.99
C TYR A 84 -12.15 -0.72 1.35
N ARG A 85 -13.19 -1.02 2.12
CA ARG A 85 -14.59 -1.05 1.66
C ARG A 85 -15.52 -0.36 2.65
N PRO A 86 -16.39 0.56 2.18
CA PRO A 86 -16.44 1.10 0.82
C PRO A 86 -15.18 1.91 0.48
N PHE A 87 -14.74 1.82 -0.80
CA PHE A 87 -13.53 2.52 -1.25
C PHE A 87 -13.84 3.99 -1.55
N SER A 88 -13.28 4.90 -0.77
CA SER A 88 -13.54 6.33 -0.93
C SER A 88 -12.48 7.01 -1.80
N ILE A 89 -12.82 7.23 -3.07
CA ILE A 89 -11.97 7.94 -4.04
C ILE A 89 -11.63 9.35 -3.54
N LYS A 90 -12.61 10.07 -2.98
CA LYS A 90 -12.42 11.42 -2.43
C LYS A 90 -11.30 11.45 -1.39
N HIS A 91 -11.31 10.53 -0.42
CA HIS A 91 -10.31 10.50 0.65
C HIS A 91 -8.94 10.02 0.15
N LEU A 92 -8.91 9.04 -0.76
CA LEU A 92 -7.65 8.61 -1.36
C LEU A 92 -6.97 9.77 -2.10
N LEU A 93 -7.68 10.44 -3.02
CA LEU A 93 -7.11 11.53 -3.80
C LEU A 93 -6.69 12.72 -2.94
N ALA A 94 -7.40 12.98 -1.84
CA ALA A 94 -7.02 14.02 -0.88
C ALA A 94 -5.72 13.69 -0.11
N ALA A 95 -5.43 12.40 0.11
CA ALA A 95 -4.23 11.95 0.83
C ALA A 95 -2.96 11.91 -0.05
N VAL A 96 -3.10 11.91 -1.39
CA VAL A 96 -1.95 11.83 -2.31
C VAL A 96 -1.29 13.20 -2.48
N PRO A 97 0.02 13.34 -2.19
CA PRO A 97 0.75 14.57 -2.49
C PRO A 97 0.70 14.93 -3.98
N LYS A 98 0.50 16.21 -4.29
CA LYS A 98 0.37 16.69 -5.68
C LYS A 98 1.64 16.53 -6.52
N THR A 99 2.77 16.33 -5.89
CA THR A 99 4.09 16.11 -6.52
C THR A 99 4.29 14.69 -7.00
N VAL A 100 3.47 13.73 -6.53
CA VAL A 100 3.58 12.32 -6.87
C VAL A 100 3.26 12.11 -8.35
N ASN A 101 4.21 11.52 -9.07
CA ASN A 101 4.06 11.19 -10.48
C ASN A 101 4.18 9.68 -10.76
N ARG A 102 4.55 8.86 -9.76
CA ARG A 102 4.66 7.40 -9.88
C ARG A 102 4.16 6.72 -8.61
N ILE A 103 3.32 5.71 -8.79
CA ILE A 103 2.71 4.94 -7.70
C ILE A 103 2.91 3.46 -7.96
N ALA A 104 3.38 2.71 -6.96
CA ALA A 104 3.27 1.26 -6.94
C ALA A 104 2.19 0.86 -5.94
N VAL A 105 1.24 0.05 -6.38
CA VAL A 105 0.19 -0.50 -5.51
C VAL A 105 0.54 -1.94 -5.19
N LEU A 106 0.59 -2.28 -3.91
CA LEU A 106 1.01 -3.57 -3.41
C LEU A 106 -0.18 -4.36 -2.87
N ASP A 107 -0.44 -5.50 -3.47
CA ASP A 107 -1.49 -6.44 -3.07
C ASP A 107 -0.88 -7.73 -2.52
N ARG A 108 -1.40 -8.23 -1.41
CA ARG A 108 -1.00 -9.53 -0.84
C ARG A 108 -1.88 -10.65 -1.39
N THR A 109 -2.12 -10.63 -2.69
CA THR A 109 -2.90 -11.62 -3.42
C THR A 109 -2.41 -11.78 -4.85
N LYS A 110 -2.83 -12.84 -5.50
CA LYS A 110 -2.70 -13.06 -6.94
C LYS A 110 -4.06 -13.48 -7.48
N GLU A 111 -4.60 -12.66 -8.38
CA GLU A 111 -5.90 -12.90 -9.01
C GLU A 111 -5.73 -13.52 -10.42
N PRO A 112 -5.85 -14.85 -10.57
CA PRO A 112 -5.78 -15.47 -11.88
C PRO A 112 -6.91 -15.00 -12.81
N GLY A 113 -6.55 -14.58 -14.02
CA GLY A 113 -7.51 -14.13 -15.04
C GLY A 113 -8.02 -12.70 -14.86
N ALA A 114 -7.58 -11.95 -13.83
CA ALA A 114 -7.87 -10.54 -13.69
C ALA A 114 -6.77 -9.66 -14.33
N GLU A 115 -7.16 -8.46 -14.74
CA GLU A 115 -6.23 -7.43 -15.26
C GLU A 115 -5.33 -6.81 -14.17
N GLY A 116 -5.47 -7.26 -12.94
CA GLY A 116 -4.67 -6.86 -11.78
C GLY A 116 -5.31 -7.28 -10.48
N GLU A 117 -4.63 -7.02 -9.41
CA GLU A 117 -5.04 -7.31 -8.06
C GLU A 117 -6.04 -6.25 -7.56
N PRO A 118 -6.87 -6.54 -6.54
CA PRO A 118 -8.02 -5.70 -6.17
C PRO A 118 -7.68 -4.26 -5.82
N LEU A 119 -6.69 -4.02 -4.95
CA LEU A 119 -6.32 -2.65 -4.56
C LEU A 119 -5.74 -1.87 -5.75
N TYR A 120 -4.91 -2.52 -6.57
CA TYR A 120 -4.36 -1.92 -7.77
C TYR A 120 -5.45 -1.46 -8.73
N LEU A 121 -6.50 -2.28 -8.97
CA LEU A 121 -7.61 -1.94 -9.84
C LEU A 121 -8.43 -0.76 -9.28
N ASP A 122 -8.70 -0.74 -7.98
CA ASP A 122 -9.41 0.35 -7.33
C ASP A 122 -8.64 1.67 -7.41
N VAL A 123 -7.34 1.64 -7.15
CA VAL A 123 -6.47 2.83 -7.28
C VAL A 123 -6.44 3.31 -8.74
N LYS A 124 -6.27 2.42 -9.71
CA LYS A 124 -6.32 2.81 -11.13
C LYS A 124 -7.65 3.46 -11.50
N SER A 125 -8.76 2.90 -11.02
CA SER A 125 -10.10 3.45 -11.24
C SER A 125 -10.22 4.85 -10.63
N ALA A 126 -9.70 5.06 -9.41
CA ALA A 126 -9.73 6.35 -8.74
C ALA A 126 -8.99 7.46 -9.51
N PHE A 127 -7.94 7.10 -10.24
CA PHE A 127 -7.15 8.06 -11.04
C PHE A 127 -7.59 8.15 -12.50
N TYR A 128 -8.66 7.44 -12.91
CA TYR A 128 -9.05 7.39 -14.32
C TYR A 128 -9.35 8.77 -14.92
N ASP A 129 -10.11 9.60 -14.20
CA ASP A 129 -10.54 10.93 -14.63
C ASP A 129 -9.64 12.06 -14.10
N VAL A 130 -8.53 11.73 -13.42
CA VAL A 130 -7.61 12.75 -12.91
C VAL A 130 -6.72 13.26 -14.03
N GLU A 131 -6.66 14.60 -14.18
CA GLU A 131 -5.68 15.24 -15.07
C GLU A 131 -4.26 15.05 -14.53
N ASN A 132 -3.29 14.87 -15.44
CA ASN A 132 -1.88 14.63 -15.08
C ASN A 132 -1.69 13.48 -14.08
N LYS A 133 -2.45 12.41 -14.28
CA LYS A 133 -2.39 11.22 -13.44
C LYS A 133 -1.00 10.61 -13.38
N PRO A 134 -0.59 10.09 -12.21
CA PRO A 134 0.68 9.42 -12.06
C PRO A 134 0.73 8.11 -12.89
N LEU A 135 1.94 7.66 -13.17
CA LEU A 135 2.16 6.29 -13.64
C LEU A 135 1.86 5.32 -12.49
N ILE A 136 0.94 4.38 -12.69
CA ILE A 136 0.53 3.41 -11.66
C ILE A 136 0.90 2.01 -12.10
N VAL A 137 1.68 1.31 -11.27
CA VAL A 137 2.04 -0.10 -11.44
C VAL A 137 1.56 -0.93 -10.27
N GLY A 138 1.22 -2.20 -10.52
CA GLY A 138 0.81 -3.16 -9.50
C GLY A 138 1.92 -4.14 -9.16
N GLY A 139 1.97 -4.57 -7.90
CA GLY A 139 2.92 -5.55 -7.42
C GLY A 139 2.31 -6.48 -6.37
N ARG A 140 2.87 -7.68 -6.27
CA ARG A 140 2.44 -8.75 -5.36
C ARG A 140 3.53 -9.05 -4.37
N TYR A 141 3.17 -9.21 -3.12
CA TYR A 141 4.09 -9.48 -2.03
C TYR A 141 3.51 -10.44 -0.99
N GLY A 142 4.33 -11.01 -0.14
CA GLY A 142 3.92 -11.69 1.10
C GLY A 142 3.03 -12.92 0.92
N LEU A 143 2.91 -13.48 -0.29
CA LEU A 143 2.14 -14.69 -0.54
C LEU A 143 2.79 -15.89 0.13
N GLY A 144 1.98 -16.87 0.58
CA GLY A 144 2.48 -18.05 1.27
C GLY A 144 3.13 -17.72 2.61
N SER A 145 2.68 -16.69 3.31
CA SER A 145 3.20 -16.23 4.61
C SER A 145 4.68 -15.78 4.58
N HIS A 146 5.16 -15.36 3.40
CA HIS A 146 6.49 -14.75 3.31
C HIS A 146 6.52 -13.41 4.04
N ASP A 147 7.61 -13.18 4.75
CA ASP A 147 7.86 -11.89 5.40
C ASP A 147 8.06 -10.77 4.37
N THR A 148 7.72 -9.57 4.79
CA THR A 148 7.96 -8.36 3.99
C THR A 148 9.00 -7.53 4.70
N THR A 149 10.15 -7.34 4.05
CA THR A 149 11.30 -6.63 4.62
C THR A 149 11.45 -5.22 4.03
N PRO A 150 12.14 -4.30 4.72
CA PRO A 150 12.50 -3.01 4.16
C PRO A 150 13.26 -3.11 2.83
N ALA A 151 14.14 -4.11 2.68
CA ALA A 151 14.87 -4.34 1.42
C ALA A 151 13.93 -4.65 0.24
N GLN A 152 12.85 -5.38 0.48
CA GLN A 152 11.81 -5.62 -0.54
C GLN A 152 11.12 -4.32 -0.95
N ILE A 153 10.78 -3.46 0.02
CA ILE A 153 10.16 -2.16 -0.25
C ILE A 153 11.13 -1.23 -1.02
N ILE A 154 12.41 -1.21 -0.67
CA ILE A 154 13.43 -0.48 -1.41
C ILE A 154 13.52 -0.97 -2.87
N SER A 155 13.41 -2.29 -3.09
CA SER A 155 13.38 -2.86 -4.44
C SER A 155 12.16 -2.37 -5.25
N VAL A 156 11.01 -2.16 -4.61
CA VAL A 156 9.83 -1.54 -5.26
C VAL A 156 10.11 -0.10 -5.66
N PHE A 157 10.71 0.71 -4.79
CA PHE A 157 11.09 2.09 -5.15
C PHE A 157 12.15 2.13 -6.25
N ASN A 158 13.10 1.19 -6.27
CA ASN A 158 14.06 1.06 -7.35
C ASN A 158 13.38 0.73 -8.68
N ASN A 159 12.36 -0.12 -8.68
CA ASN A 159 11.54 -0.36 -9.87
C ASN A 159 10.84 0.94 -10.33
N LEU A 160 10.27 1.72 -9.42
CA LEU A 160 9.64 3.00 -9.76
C LEU A 160 10.63 4.03 -10.34
N ASN A 161 11.93 3.91 -10.10
CA ASN A 161 12.97 4.77 -10.67
C ASN A 161 13.27 4.48 -12.14
N LEU A 162 12.91 3.31 -12.65
CA LEU A 162 13.18 2.93 -14.02
C LEU A 162 12.38 3.79 -15.00
N ALA A 163 12.92 4.04 -16.17
CA ALA A 163 12.18 4.74 -17.25
C ALA A 163 10.88 4.01 -17.59
N MET A 164 10.90 2.67 -17.55
CA MET A 164 9.76 1.80 -17.73
C MET A 164 9.68 0.84 -16.53
N PRO A 165 8.99 1.21 -15.45
CA PRO A 165 8.80 0.31 -14.32
C PRO A 165 8.08 -0.97 -14.73
N LYS A 166 8.52 -2.11 -14.19
CA LYS A 166 7.83 -3.38 -14.36
C LYS A 166 6.46 -3.28 -13.69
N ASN A 167 5.42 -3.62 -14.42
CA ASN A 167 4.06 -3.75 -13.90
C ASN A 167 3.74 -5.22 -13.62
N HIS A 168 2.79 -5.49 -12.74
CA HIS A 168 2.42 -6.84 -12.29
C HIS A 168 3.63 -7.63 -11.75
N PHE A 169 4.54 -6.93 -11.10
CA PHE A 169 5.74 -7.53 -10.53
C PHE A 169 5.45 -8.36 -9.28
N THR A 170 6.39 -9.22 -8.92
CA THR A 170 6.47 -9.81 -7.58
C THR A 170 7.72 -9.31 -6.86
N VAL A 171 7.62 -9.14 -5.54
CA VAL A 171 8.75 -8.80 -4.67
C VAL A 171 8.82 -9.77 -3.49
N GLY A 172 10.02 -10.23 -3.17
CA GLY A 172 10.23 -11.28 -2.16
C GLY A 172 9.72 -12.68 -2.57
N ILE A 173 9.31 -12.85 -3.82
CA ILE A 173 8.81 -14.09 -4.39
C ILE A 173 9.55 -14.35 -5.69
N VAL A 174 10.13 -15.53 -5.85
CA VAL A 174 10.74 -15.95 -7.12
C VAL A 174 9.65 -16.49 -8.04
N ASP A 175 9.41 -15.77 -9.13
CA ASP A 175 8.48 -16.18 -10.18
C ASP A 175 9.26 -16.74 -11.36
N ASP A 176 9.20 -18.03 -11.53
CA ASP A 176 9.86 -18.80 -12.59
C ASP A 176 8.91 -19.16 -13.77
N VAL A 177 7.67 -18.66 -13.71
CA VAL A 177 6.66 -18.89 -14.76
C VAL A 177 6.55 -17.71 -15.72
N THR A 178 6.37 -16.51 -15.17
CA THR A 178 6.18 -15.28 -15.96
C THR A 178 7.32 -14.26 -15.79
N PHE A 179 8.29 -14.59 -14.92
CA PHE A 179 9.52 -13.80 -14.70
C PHE A 179 9.25 -12.35 -14.29
N THR A 180 8.26 -12.15 -13.44
CA THR A 180 7.84 -10.83 -12.97
C THR A 180 8.56 -10.37 -11.70
N SER A 181 9.43 -11.19 -11.12
CA SER A 181 10.19 -10.85 -9.92
C SER A 181 11.04 -9.60 -10.10
N LEU A 182 11.08 -8.75 -9.07
CA LEU A 182 12.03 -7.65 -9.00
C LEU A 182 13.40 -8.16 -8.51
N PRO A 183 14.50 -7.54 -8.99
CA PRO A 183 15.80 -7.73 -8.37
C PRO A 183 15.73 -7.27 -6.90
N MET A 184 16.24 -8.10 -5.99
CA MET A 184 16.28 -7.78 -4.57
C MET A 184 17.56 -7.02 -4.23
N VAL A 185 17.44 -6.00 -3.39
CA VAL A 185 18.61 -5.41 -2.71
C VAL A 185 19.04 -6.32 -1.56
N GLU A 186 20.28 -6.19 -1.11
CA GLU A 186 20.75 -6.92 0.05
C GLU A 186 19.93 -6.53 1.28
N GLU A 187 19.63 -7.53 2.11
CA GLU A 187 18.97 -7.29 3.40
C GLU A 187 19.87 -6.43 4.29
N MET A 188 19.26 -5.45 4.93
CA MET A 188 19.96 -4.53 5.81
C MET A 188 19.18 -4.36 7.11
N ALA A 189 19.89 -4.29 8.21
CA ALA A 189 19.31 -3.94 9.50
C ALA A 189 19.12 -2.42 9.53
N LEU A 190 17.87 -1.97 9.45
CA LEU A 190 17.50 -0.55 9.52
C LEU A 190 17.05 -0.14 10.94
N GLY A 191 17.15 -1.06 11.91
CA GLY A 191 16.73 -0.86 13.29
C GLY A 191 17.32 0.39 13.93
N GLY A 192 16.46 1.17 14.59
CA GLY A 192 16.84 2.39 15.32
C GLY A 192 17.38 2.11 16.73
N GLU A 193 17.86 3.16 17.39
CA GLU A 193 18.32 3.10 18.78
C GLU A 193 17.18 2.64 19.70
N GLY A 194 17.42 1.60 20.51
CA GLY A 194 16.43 1.00 21.41
C GLY A 194 15.58 -0.13 20.80
N MET A 195 15.81 -0.52 19.55
CA MET A 195 15.17 -1.69 18.96
C MET A 195 15.80 -2.98 19.53
N PHE A 196 14.94 -3.92 19.94
CA PHE A 196 15.34 -5.26 20.34
C PHE A 196 14.90 -6.27 19.30
N GLU A 197 15.85 -6.90 18.64
CA GLU A 197 15.61 -7.97 17.67
C GLU A 197 15.82 -9.33 18.32
N ALA A 198 14.91 -10.28 18.10
CA ALA A 198 15.00 -11.62 18.59
C ALA A 198 14.61 -12.65 17.55
N LYS A 199 15.38 -13.73 17.46
CA LYS A 199 15.06 -14.88 16.60
C LYS A 199 14.69 -16.06 17.48
N PHE A 200 13.47 -16.57 17.29
CA PHE A 200 12.97 -17.74 18.00
C PHE A 200 13.05 -18.96 17.09
N PHE A 201 13.57 -20.05 17.62
CA PHE A 201 13.65 -21.32 16.92
C PHE A 201 12.70 -22.31 17.58
N GLY A 202 11.73 -22.84 16.82
CA GLY A 202 10.82 -23.90 17.23
C GLY A 202 11.17 -25.23 16.56
N LEU A 203 10.94 -26.36 17.24
CA LEU A 203 11.22 -27.69 16.74
C LEU A 203 9.94 -28.46 16.34
N GLY A 204 8.91 -27.77 15.97
CA GLY A 204 7.64 -28.41 15.55
C GLY A 204 6.43 -27.53 15.85
N ALA A 205 5.41 -28.05 16.54
CA ALA A 205 4.17 -27.34 16.81
C ALA A 205 4.27 -26.36 18.01
N ASP A 206 5.29 -25.56 18.03
CA ASP A 206 5.57 -24.65 19.15
C ASP A 206 4.76 -23.33 19.12
N GLY A 207 3.77 -23.27 18.24
CA GLY A 207 2.86 -22.13 18.13
C GLY A 207 3.17 -21.17 16.96
#